data_49a76c749aad2b80ee0f87f76e078141
#
_entry.id   49a76c749aad2b80ee0f87f76e078141
#
_cell.length_a   1.000
_cell.length_b   1.000
_cell.length_c   1.000
_cell.angle_alpha   90.00
_cell.angle_beta   90.00
_cell.angle_gamma   90.00
#
_symmetry.space_group_name_H-M   'P 1'
#
loop_
_entity.id
_entity.type
_entity.pdbx_description
1 polymer ?
#
loop_
_entity_poly.entity_id
_entity_poly.type
_entity_poly.pdbx_seq_one_letter_code
_entity_poly.pdbx_strand_id
1 'polypeptide(L)'
;MTESGGHIHLILPDPIERAACFRVLAAGADRVVRSFASADAWLEAEGDDLSAILLFHWRQPGRTDGAALLDRIAGSPAITAFVAAEQLSIAESRAILRGGARDLLPAPLDPRLVRRTIDAALSDWRAAQDAVARRREAEARLAALTPRERDILDAIAVGLGNKAIARQFDLSPRTVEVHRANIMRRAGAGNIAELLRLQFTAEPARAAPVDRVRFGA
;
A
#
# COMPACT_ATOMS: atom_id res chain seq x y z
N MET A 1 14.66 -3.22 -13.48
CA MET A 1 14.69 -3.81 -12.14
C MET A 1 15.02 -2.68 -11.17
N THR A 2 14.03 -1.89 -10.77
CA THR A 2 14.19 -0.86 -9.75
C THR A 2 14.30 -1.59 -8.42
N GLU A 3 15.45 -1.46 -7.76
CA GLU A 3 15.68 -1.95 -6.41
C GLU A 3 14.59 -1.40 -5.49
N SER A 4 13.72 -2.28 -5.02
CA SER A 4 12.65 -1.95 -4.07
C SER A 4 13.20 -1.79 -2.65
N GLY A 5 14.33 -1.13 -2.51
CA GLY A 5 14.84 -0.66 -1.23
C GLY A 5 14.05 0.58 -0.81
N GLY A 6 13.49 0.57 0.41
CA GLY A 6 12.78 1.75 0.91
C GLY A 6 13.72 2.94 1.02
N HIS A 7 13.44 4.01 0.28
CA HIS A 7 14.16 5.27 0.39
C HIS A 7 13.67 6.05 1.61
N ILE A 8 14.60 6.50 2.44
CA ILE A 8 14.32 7.29 3.65
C ILE A 8 15.10 8.60 3.53
N HIS A 9 14.41 9.72 3.60
CA HIS A 9 15.03 11.03 3.57
C HIS A 9 14.81 11.76 4.90
N LEU A 10 15.91 12.16 5.52
CA LEU A 10 15.93 12.94 6.77
C LEU A 10 16.22 14.38 6.44
N ILE A 11 15.32 15.29 6.79
CA ILE A 11 15.52 16.74 6.66
C ILE A 11 15.50 17.35 8.07
N LEU A 12 16.66 17.27 8.74
CA LEU A 12 16.83 17.68 10.12
C LEU A 12 17.91 18.74 10.21
N PRO A 13 17.59 19.97 10.66
CA PRO A 13 18.56 21.07 10.75
C PRO A 13 19.69 20.78 11.73
N ASP A 14 19.39 20.22 12.90
CA ASP A 14 20.39 19.92 13.90
C ASP A 14 21.32 18.79 13.44
N PRO A 15 22.64 19.02 13.35
CA PRO A 15 23.58 18.01 12.82
C PRO A 15 23.77 16.81 13.75
N ILE A 16 23.61 16.99 15.06
CA ILE A 16 23.79 15.88 16.05
C ILE A 16 22.58 14.95 15.97
N GLU A 17 21.38 15.52 15.99
CA GLU A 17 20.12 14.80 15.86
C GLU A 17 20.07 14.06 14.51
N ARG A 18 20.42 14.75 13.42
CA ARG A 18 20.48 14.19 12.07
C ARG A 18 21.44 13.00 11.98
N ALA A 19 22.64 13.14 12.52
CA ALA A 19 23.65 12.06 12.54
C ALA A 19 23.20 10.87 13.41
N ALA A 20 22.54 11.11 14.53
CA ALA A 20 22.03 10.07 15.41
C ALA A 20 20.90 9.26 14.72
N CYS A 21 19.92 9.94 14.11
CA CYS A 21 18.82 9.32 13.36
C CYS A 21 19.35 8.59 12.12
N PHE A 22 20.28 9.18 11.38
CA PHE A 22 20.92 8.54 10.23
C PHE A 22 21.55 7.19 10.60
N ARG A 23 22.38 7.15 11.65
CA ARG A 23 23.08 5.93 12.09
C ARG A 23 22.11 4.79 12.40
N VAL A 24 21.04 5.04 13.13
CA VAL A 24 20.11 3.97 13.53
C VAL A 24 19.28 3.47 12.35
N LEU A 25 18.99 4.33 11.38
CA LEU A 25 18.25 3.96 10.17
C LEU A 25 19.14 3.28 9.14
N ALA A 26 20.37 3.76 8.92
CA ALA A 26 21.33 3.17 7.99
C ALA A 26 21.86 1.80 8.41
N ALA A 27 21.67 1.40 9.67
CA ALA A 27 22.01 0.06 10.15
C ALA A 27 21.13 -1.07 9.57
N GLY A 28 20.03 -0.75 8.89
CA GLY A 28 19.18 -1.71 8.18
C GLY A 28 19.74 -2.04 6.78
N ALA A 29 19.82 -3.32 6.44
CA ALA A 29 20.47 -3.78 5.20
C ALA A 29 19.65 -3.54 3.91
N ASP A 30 18.37 -3.17 4.01
CA ASP A 30 17.39 -3.16 2.93
C ASP A 30 16.78 -1.77 2.66
N ARG A 31 17.53 -0.72 2.99
CA ARG A 31 17.08 0.68 2.87
C ARG A 31 18.20 1.61 2.44
N VAL A 32 17.84 2.64 1.70
CA VAL A 32 18.73 3.74 1.33
C VAL A 32 18.34 4.96 2.17
N VAL A 33 19.27 5.46 2.97
CA VAL A 33 19.02 6.64 3.82
C VAL A 33 19.82 7.81 3.26
N ARG A 34 19.14 8.93 3.03
CA ARG A 34 19.74 10.21 2.66
C ARG A 34 19.41 11.24 3.72
N SER A 35 20.29 12.22 3.93
CA SER A 35 20.08 13.23 4.95
C SER A 35 20.44 14.62 4.45
N PHE A 36 19.63 15.60 4.84
CA PHE A 36 19.69 17.00 4.40
C PHE A 36 19.59 17.93 5.60
N ALA A 37 20.27 19.06 5.51
CA ALA A 37 20.26 20.06 6.59
C ALA A 37 19.03 20.99 6.51
N SER A 38 18.36 21.07 5.37
CA SER A 38 17.19 21.92 5.16
C SER A 38 16.28 21.37 4.07
N ALA A 39 15.04 21.86 4.05
CA ALA A 39 14.10 21.61 2.98
C ALA A 39 14.60 22.11 1.62
N ASP A 40 15.25 23.28 1.58
CA ASP A 40 15.83 23.82 0.36
C ASP A 40 16.89 22.88 -0.22
N ALA A 41 17.80 22.35 0.62
CA ALA A 41 18.84 21.40 0.19
C ALA A 41 18.24 20.08 -0.33
N TRP A 42 17.14 19.63 0.24
CA TRP A 42 16.42 18.46 -0.23
C TRP A 42 15.76 18.71 -1.59
N LEU A 43 15.06 19.83 -1.77
CA LEU A 43 14.40 20.22 -3.02
C LEU A 43 15.39 20.41 -4.18
N GLU A 44 16.59 20.89 -3.89
CA GLU A 44 17.66 21.04 -4.91
C GLU A 44 18.27 19.70 -5.33
N ALA A 45 18.27 18.71 -4.45
CA ALA A 45 18.91 17.42 -4.69
C ALA A 45 17.97 16.35 -5.27
N GLU A 46 16.65 16.49 -5.04
CA GLU A 46 15.65 15.47 -5.43
C GLU A 46 14.77 16.00 -6.56
N GLY A 47 14.46 15.10 -7.49
CA GLY A 47 13.51 15.40 -8.57
C GLY A 47 12.05 15.16 -8.15
N ASP A 48 11.13 15.48 -9.07
CA ASP A 48 9.67 15.39 -8.83
C ASP A 48 9.12 13.96 -8.75
N ASP A 49 9.87 12.95 -9.17
CA ASP A 49 9.43 11.53 -9.23
C ASP A 49 10.02 10.70 -8.09
N LEU A 50 9.77 11.12 -6.85
CA LEU A 50 10.32 10.52 -5.66
C LEU A 50 9.31 9.61 -4.94
N SER A 51 9.73 8.38 -4.65
CA SER A 51 9.03 7.47 -3.74
C SER A 51 9.86 7.27 -2.48
N ALA A 52 9.46 7.85 -1.36
CA ALA A 52 10.24 7.84 -0.13
C ALA A 52 9.41 8.00 1.15
N ILE A 53 9.99 7.54 2.25
CA ILE A 53 9.59 7.97 3.59
C ILE A 53 10.40 9.22 3.95
N LEU A 54 9.70 10.32 4.21
CA LEU A 54 10.29 11.59 4.54
C LEU A 54 10.09 11.90 6.02
N LEU A 55 11.17 12.09 6.78
CA LEU A 55 11.13 12.62 8.14
C LEU A 55 11.77 14.00 8.14
N PHE A 56 11.00 15.03 8.47
CA PHE A 56 11.49 16.40 8.52
C PHE A 56 11.07 17.15 9.78
N HIS A 57 11.91 18.08 10.21
CA HIS A 57 11.58 18.98 11.31
C HIS A 57 10.64 20.07 10.83
N TRP A 58 9.60 20.41 11.62
CA TRP A 58 8.61 21.43 11.26
C TRP A 58 9.23 22.82 11.05
N ARG A 59 10.20 23.16 11.89
CA ARG A 59 10.97 24.40 11.72
C ARG A 59 12.17 24.14 10.85
N GLN A 60 12.16 24.69 9.64
CA GLN A 60 13.26 24.56 8.68
C GLN A 60 14.01 25.88 8.55
N PRO A 61 15.36 25.85 8.41
CA PRO A 61 16.12 27.02 7.98
C PRO A 61 15.96 27.24 6.48
N GLY A 62 16.06 28.51 6.06
CA GLY A 62 16.03 28.86 4.64
C GLY A 62 14.69 29.39 4.16
N ARG A 63 14.40 29.22 2.87
CA ARG A 63 13.21 29.78 2.21
C ARG A 63 11.97 28.90 2.38
N THR A 64 12.17 27.59 2.48
CA THR A 64 11.10 26.60 2.56
C THR A 64 10.95 26.15 4.00
N ASP A 65 9.87 26.55 4.66
CA ASP A 65 9.51 26.07 5.98
C ASP A 65 8.80 24.70 5.93
N GLY A 66 8.45 24.15 7.10
CA GLY A 66 7.80 22.86 7.17
C GLY A 66 6.40 22.83 6.56
N ALA A 67 5.68 23.96 6.60
CA ALA A 67 4.36 24.07 6.00
C ALA A 67 4.44 24.05 4.47
N ALA A 68 5.33 24.86 3.90
CA ALA A 68 5.58 24.91 2.47
C ALA A 68 6.11 23.57 1.94
N LEU A 69 6.95 22.87 2.71
CA LEU A 69 7.43 21.54 2.35
C LEU A 69 6.27 20.52 2.34
N LEU A 70 5.42 20.54 3.38
CA LEU A 70 4.27 19.65 3.47
C LEU A 70 3.28 19.88 2.32
N ASP A 71 2.98 21.15 2.01
CA ASP A 71 2.11 21.50 0.88
C ASP A 71 2.68 21.02 -0.46
N ARG A 72 3.99 21.11 -0.64
CA ARG A 72 4.66 20.67 -1.86
C ARG A 72 4.56 19.17 -2.10
N ILE A 73 4.63 18.37 -1.03
CA ILE A 73 4.53 16.91 -1.11
C ILE A 73 3.09 16.41 -0.96
N ALA A 74 2.15 17.30 -0.62
CA ALA A 74 0.75 16.96 -0.47
C ALA A 74 0.19 16.38 -1.77
N GLY A 75 -0.55 15.28 -1.64
CA GLY A 75 -1.15 14.61 -2.81
C GLY A 75 -0.21 13.67 -3.57
N SER A 76 1.07 13.59 -3.21
CA SER A 76 1.94 12.54 -3.76
C SER A 76 1.71 11.21 -3.02
N PRO A 77 1.09 10.20 -3.66
CA PRO A 77 0.87 8.90 -3.02
C PRO A 77 2.18 8.12 -2.80
N ALA A 78 3.26 8.58 -3.39
CA ALA A 78 4.57 7.95 -3.32
C ALA A 78 5.39 8.42 -2.11
N ILE A 79 4.98 9.51 -1.44
CA ILE A 79 5.68 10.05 -0.27
C ILE A 79 4.87 9.81 1.00
N THR A 80 5.53 9.21 2.01
CA THR A 80 4.98 9.10 3.36
C THR A 80 5.74 10.06 4.28
N ALA A 81 5.08 11.12 4.75
CA ALA A 81 5.70 12.18 5.52
C ALA A 81 5.50 12.01 7.03
N PHE A 82 6.58 12.12 7.78
CA PHE A 82 6.61 12.24 9.24
C PHE A 82 7.18 13.61 9.62
N VAL A 83 6.55 14.28 10.55
CA VAL A 83 6.94 15.62 10.98
C VAL A 83 7.45 15.57 12.41
N ALA A 84 8.67 16.05 12.62
CA ALA A 84 9.24 16.27 13.95
C ALA A 84 8.96 17.71 14.39
N ALA A 85 8.45 17.90 15.58
CA ALA A 85 8.19 19.23 16.10
C ALA A 85 8.28 19.31 17.62
N GLU A 86 8.68 20.47 18.12
CA GLU A 86 8.58 20.84 19.51
C GLU A 86 7.24 21.55 19.75
N GLN A 87 6.65 21.34 20.92
CA GLN A 87 5.55 22.15 21.46
C GLN A 87 4.51 22.63 20.41
N LEU A 88 3.82 21.71 19.76
CA LEU A 88 2.69 22.04 18.90
C LEU A 88 1.40 22.20 19.73
N SER A 89 0.61 23.20 19.39
CA SER A 89 -0.78 23.24 19.82
C SER A 89 -1.60 22.12 19.17
N ILE A 90 -2.73 21.77 19.76
CA ILE A 90 -3.66 20.78 19.16
C ILE A 90 -4.11 21.22 17.77
N ALA A 91 -4.32 22.53 17.58
CA ALA A 91 -4.74 23.08 16.29
C ALA A 91 -3.66 22.89 15.20
N GLU A 92 -2.40 23.18 15.53
CA GLU A 92 -1.26 22.96 14.63
C GLU A 92 -1.06 21.48 14.31
N SER A 93 -1.10 20.61 15.32
CA SER A 93 -0.99 19.17 15.13
C SER A 93 -2.05 18.63 14.16
N ARG A 94 -3.30 19.09 14.33
CA ARG A 94 -4.41 18.73 13.43
C ARG A 94 -4.21 19.29 12.02
N ALA A 95 -3.69 20.48 11.88
CA ALA A 95 -3.41 21.09 10.57
C ALA A 95 -2.33 20.29 9.82
N ILE A 96 -1.25 19.94 10.49
CA ILE A 96 -0.16 19.11 9.93
C ILE A 96 -0.67 17.74 9.45
N LEU A 97 -1.45 17.05 10.28
CA LEU A 97 -2.00 15.74 9.91
C LEU A 97 -3.01 15.84 8.74
N ARG A 98 -3.84 16.89 8.72
CA ARG A 98 -4.75 17.14 7.59
C ARG A 98 -4.01 17.55 6.32
N GLY A 99 -2.84 18.19 6.45
CA GLY A 99 -1.94 18.53 5.35
C GLY A 99 -1.24 17.32 4.72
N GLY A 100 -1.48 16.10 5.25
CA GLY A 100 -0.97 14.86 4.67
C GLY A 100 0.22 14.24 5.41
N ALA A 101 0.63 14.80 6.54
CA ALA A 101 1.58 14.10 7.41
C ALA A 101 0.93 12.82 7.97
N ARG A 102 1.66 11.71 7.90
CA ARG A 102 1.21 10.43 8.45
C ARG A 102 1.18 10.46 9.97
N ASP A 103 2.21 11.05 10.57
CA ASP A 103 2.32 11.13 12.04
C ASP A 103 3.25 12.25 12.46
N LEU A 104 3.19 12.59 13.76
CA LEU A 104 3.98 13.60 14.43
C LEU A 104 4.92 12.95 15.44
N LEU A 105 6.18 13.35 15.42
CA LEU A 105 7.20 12.90 16.37
C LEU A 105 7.63 14.08 17.27
N PRO A 106 7.72 13.88 18.59
CA PRO A 106 8.21 14.92 19.47
C PRO A 106 9.70 15.19 19.21
N ALA A 107 10.06 16.47 19.08
CA ALA A 107 11.45 16.90 19.10
C ALA A 107 11.85 17.35 20.52
N PRO A 108 13.10 17.16 20.94
CA PRO A 108 14.18 16.50 20.18
C PRO A 108 13.89 15.01 19.93
N LEU A 109 14.29 14.52 18.75
CA LEU A 109 13.99 13.17 18.31
C LEU A 109 14.77 12.11 19.12
N ASP A 110 14.06 11.12 19.66
CA ASP A 110 14.67 9.87 20.14
C ASP A 110 14.98 8.95 18.94
N PRO A 111 16.24 8.64 18.63
CA PRO A 111 16.59 7.77 17.52
C PRO A 111 15.95 6.38 17.56
N ARG A 112 15.65 5.86 18.77
CA ARG A 112 14.96 4.56 18.93
C ARG A 112 13.48 4.67 18.54
N LEU A 113 12.84 5.78 18.89
CA LEU A 113 11.45 6.05 18.47
C LEU A 113 11.40 6.21 16.96
N VAL A 114 12.29 7.03 16.38
CA VAL A 114 12.40 7.24 14.92
C VAL A 114 12.56 5.89 14.21
N ARG A 115 13.48 5.05 14.65
CA ARG A 115 13.68 3.72 14.06
C ARG A 115 12.39 2.89 14.06
N ARG A 116 11.71 2.77 15.20
CA ARG A 116 10.48 1.97 15.32
C ARG A 116 9.38 2.51 14.39
N THR A 117 9.21 3.83 14.35
CA THR A 117 8.19 4.49 13.51
C THR A 117 8.47 4.25 12.03
N ILE A 118 9.72 4.43 11.60
CA ILE A 118 10.11 4.22 10.20
C ILE A 118 10.07 2.74 9.81
N ASP A 119 10.49 1.83 10.68
CA ASP A 119 10.40 0.38 10.44
C ASP A 119 8.95 -0.08 10.25
N ALA A 120 8.01 0.43 11.06
CA ALA A 120 6.59 0.17 10.89
C ALA A 120 6.06 0.71 9.55
N ALA A 121 6.43 1.94 9.18
CA ALA A 121 6.03 2.53 7.92
C ALA A 121 6.56 1.77 6.69
N LEU A 122 7.81 1.30 6.75
CA LEU A 122 8.40 0.45 5.70
C LEU A 122 7.67 -0.88 5.57
N SER A 123 7.30 -1.48 6.71
CA SER A 123 6.52 -2.73 6.72
C SER A 123 5.16 -2.56 6.06
N ASP A 124 4.43 -1.49 6.42
CA ASP A 124 3.14 -1.17 5.83
C ASP A 124 3.24 -0.90 4.32
N TRP A 125 4.27 -0.14 3.92
CA TRP A 125 4.52 0.16 2.52
C TRP A 125 4.80 -1.12 1.70
N ARG A 126 5.64 -2.03 2.21
CA ARG A 126 5.92 -3.33 1.59
C ARG A 126 4.65 -4.17 1.48
N ALA A 127 3.88 -4.27 2.55
CA ALA A 127 2.62 -5.01 2.54
C ALA A 127 1.64 -4.47 1.49
N ALA A 128 1.58 -3.13 1.31
CA ALA A 128 0.77 -2.49 0.28
C ALA A 128 1.27 -2.81 -1.13
N GLN A 129 2.59 -2.75 -1.37
CA GLN A 129 3.20 -3.12 -2.66
C GLN A 129 2.95 -4.60 -3.00
N ASP A 130 3.13 -5.49 -2.03
CA ASP A 130 2.85 -6.92 -2.21
C ASP A 130 1.36 -7.17 -2.51
N ALA A 131 0.46 -6.43 -1.89
CA ALA A 131 -0.98 -6.54 -2.16
C ALA A 131 -1.30 -6.11 -3.59
N VAL A 132 -0.71 -5.01 -4.08
CA VAL A 132 -0.85 -4.53 -5.46
C VAL A 132 -0.27 -5.55 -6.45
N ALA A 133 0.91 -6.10 -6.17
CA ALA A 133 1.54 -7.12 -7.02
C ALA A 133 0.68 -8.39 -7.11
N ARG A 134 0.20 -8.91 -5.98
CA ARG A 134 -0.72 -10.06 -5.92
C ARG A 134 -2.01 -9.81 -6.68
N ARG A 135 -2.56 -8.60 -6.57
CA ARG A 135 -3.78 -8.23 -7.30
C ARG A 135 -3.55 -8.23 -8.81
N ARG A 136 -2.47 -7.60 -9.29
CA ARG A 136 -2.11 -7.57 -10.72
C ARG A 136 -1.87 -8.99 -11.27
N GLU A 137 -1.20 -9.85 -10.52
CA GLU A 137 -1.00 -11.25 -10.88
C GLU A 137 -2.34 -11.99 -11.00
N ALA A 138 -3.22 -11.85 -10.02
CA ALA A 138 -4.55 -12.46 -10.04
C ALA A 138 -5.38 -11.96 -11.22
N GLU A 139 -5.39 -10.65 -11.49
CA GLU A 139 -6.06 -10.04 -12.65
C GLU A 139 -5.50 -10.61 -13.97
N ALA A 140 -4.18 -10.72 -14.12
CA ALA A 140 -3.54 -11.29 -15.31
C ALA A 140 -3.92 -12.76 -15.53
N ARG A 141 -3.93 -13.57 -14.47
CA ARG A 141 -4.34 -15.00 -14.53
C ARG A 141 -5.81 -15.13 -14.93
N LEU A 142 -6.69 -14.30 -14.39
CA LEU A 142 -8.11 -14.33 -14.72
C LEU A 142 -8.42 -13.73 -16.10
N ALA A 143 -7.58 -12.85 -16.64
CA ALA A 143 -7.73 -12.30 -17.98
C ALA A 143 -7.69 -13.37 -19.09
N ALA A 144 -7.08 -14.54 -18.81
CA ALA A 144 -7.06 -15.70 -19.72
C ALA A 144 -8.42 -16.40 -19.87
N LEU A 145 -9.41 -16.07 -19.02
CA LEU A 145 -10.74 -16.69 -19.07
C LEU A 145 -11.61 -16.03 -20.16
N THR A 146 -12.39 -16.85 -20.86
CA THR A 146 -13.43 -16.37 -21.76
C THR A 146 -14.56 -15.69 -20.97
N PRO A 147 -15.39 -14.82 -21.59
CA PRO A 147 -16.56 -14.23 -20.92
C PRO A 147 -17.46 -15.29 -20.25
N ARG A 148 -17.72 -16.40 -20.93
CA ARG A 148 -18.55 -17.49 -20.40
C ARG A 148 -17.91 -18.19 -19.19
N GLU A 149 -16.61 -18.40 -19.22
CA GLU A 149 -15.88 -18.96 -18.09
C GLU A 149 -15.87 -18.00 -16.89
N ARG A 150 -15.85 -16.70 -17.14
CA ARG A 150 -15.93 -15.67 -16.09
C ARG A 150 -17.32 -15.68 -15.42
N ASP A 151 -18.41 -15.73 -16.19
CA ASP A 151 -19.77 -15.84 -15.65
C ASP A 151 -19.93 -17.08 -14.75
N ILE A 152 -19.36 -18.21 -15.17
CA ILE A 152 -19.39 -19.45 -14.40
C ILE A 152 -18.55 -19.34 -13.14
N LEU A 153 -17.38 -18.69 -13.20
CA LEU A 153 -16.54 -18.44 -12.04
C LEU A 153 -17.26 -17.55 -11.02
N ASP A 154 -17.97 -16.51 -11.48
CA ASP A 154 -18.78 -15.66 -10.60
C ASP A 154 -19.88 -16.46 -9.89
N ALA A 155 -20.55 -17.34 -10.60
CA ALA A 155 -21.56 -18.24 -10.03
C ALA A 155 -20.95 -19.20 -8.99
N ILE A 156 -19.73 -19.69 -9.22
CA ILE A 156 -18.98 -20.50 -8.24
C ILE A 156 -18.63 -19.65 -7.01
N ALA A 157 -18.22 -18.42 -7.20
CA ALA A 157 -17.80 -17.53 -6.12
C ALA A 157 -18.94 -17.18 -5.15
N VAL A 158 -20.18 -17.13 -5.62
CA VAL A 158 -21.39 -16.99 -4.78
C VAL A 158 -21.90 -18.33 -4.22
N GLY A 159 -21.17 -19.42 -4.43
CA GLY A 159 -21.46 -20.72 -3.82
C GLY A 159 -22.45 -21.59 -4.59
N LEU A 160 -22.77 -21.30 -5.85
CA LEU A 160 -23.66 -22.13 -6.64
C LEU A 160 -23.03 -23.48 -7.00
N GLY A 161 -23.79 -24.56 -6.78
CA GLY A 161 -23.40 -25.91 -7.20
C GLY A 161 -23.64 -26.16 -8.69
N ASN A 162 -23.02 -27.21 -9.27
CA ASN A 162 -23.08 -27.52 -10.70
C ASN A 162 -24.50 -27.56 -11.26
N LYS A 163 -25.48 -28.13 -10.53
CA LYS A 163 -26.89 -28.17 -10.98
C LYS A 163 -27.53 -26.78 -11.05
N ALA A 164 -27.21 -25.88 -10.14
CA ALA A 164 -27.73 -24.51 -10.13
C ALA A 164 -27.12 -23.70 -11.27
N ILE A 165 -25.80 -23.80 -11.46
CA ILE A 165 -25.08 -23.18 -12.58
C ILE A 165 -25.63 -23.67 -13.92
N ALA A 166 -25.81 -24.99 -14.07
CA ALA A 166 -26.37 -25.58 -15.28
C ALA A 166 -27.73 -24.97 -15.63
N ARG A 167 -28.64 -24.86 -14.65
CA ARG A 167 -29.96 -24.22 -14.84
C ARG A 167 -29.87 -22.72 -15.18
N GLN A 168 -29.00 -21.98 -14.50
CA GLN A 168 -28.85 -20.55 -14.69
C GLN A 168 -28.34 -20.20 -16.09
N PHE A 169 -27.48 -21.04 -16.64
CA PHE A 169 -26.82 -20.77 -17.91
C PHE A 169 -27.30 -21.62 -19.08
N ASP A 170 -28.36 -22.39 -18.88
CA ASP A 170 -28.94 -23.35 -19.88
C ASP A 170 -27.90 -24.35 -20.40
N LEU A 171 -27.21 -25.01 -19.47
CA LEU A 171 -26.16 -26.00 -19.73
C LEU A 171 -26.51 -27.36 -19.10
N SER A 172 -25.84 -28.42 -19.55
CA SER A 172 -25.84 -29.67 -18.79
C SER A 172 -24.88 -29.58 -17.58
N PRO A 173 -25.14 -30.32 -16.49
CA PRO A 173 -24.21 -30.43 -15.38
C PRO A 173 -22.80 -30.87 -15.80
N ARG A 174 -22.72 -31.75 -16.79
CA ARG A 174 -21.46 -32.25 -17.36
C ARG A 174 -20.71 -31.13 -18.11
N THR A 175 -21.42 -30.28 -18.82
CA THR A 175 -20.83 -29.12 -19.49
C THR A 175 -20.25 -28.13 -18.46
N VAL A 176 -20.93 -27.95 -17.33
CA VAL A 176 -20.41 -27.12 -16.22
C VAL A 176 -19.12 -27.69 -15.66
N GLU A 177 -19.02 -29.00 -15.50
CA GLU A 177 -17.77 -29.70 -15.06
C GLU A 177 -16.62 -29.44 -16.03
N VAL A 178 -16.89 -29.50 -17.34
CA VAL A 178 -15.88 -29.18 -18.37
C VAL A 178 -15.43 -27.73 -18.26
N HIS A 179 -16.37 -26.78 -18.09
CA HIS A 179 -16.02 -25.37 -17.87
C HIS A 179 -15.17 -25.18 -16.63
N ARG A 180 -15.53 -25.80 -15.51
CA ARG A 180 -14.73 -25.72 -14.26
C ARG A 180 -13.30 -26.21 -14.46
N ALA A 181 -13.13 -27.35 -15.14
CA ALA A 181 -11.78 -27.86 -15.47
C ALA A 181 -10.99 -26.88 -16.36
N ASN A 182 -11.64 -26.31 -17.35
CA ASN A 182 -11.03 -25.32 -18.23
C ASN A 182 -10.66 -24.03 -17.49
N ILE A 183 -11.54 -23.53 -16.62
CA ILE A 183 -11.28 -22.34 -15.77
C ILE A 183 -10.04 -22.59 -14.92
N MET A 184 -9.99 -23.72 -14.18
CA MET A 184 -8.82 -24.04 -13.34
C MET A 184 -7.53 -24.12 -14.14
N ARG A 185 -7.57 -24.79 -15.30
CA ARG A 185 -6.39 -24.90 -16.16
C ARG A 185 -5.93 -23.54 -16.71
N ARG A 186 -6.85 -22.68 -17.20
CA ARG A 186 -6.52 -21.36 -17.76
C ARG A 186 -6.03 -20.41 -16.70
N ALA A 187 -6.67 -20.39 -15.54
CA ALA A 187 -6.25 -19.59 -14.40
C ALA A 187 -5.00 -20.16 -13.69
N GLY A 188 -4.52 -21.35 -14.07
CA GLY A 188 -3.40 -22.04 -13.42
C GLY A 188 -3.67 -22.40 -11.96
N ALA A 189 -4.94 -22.62 -11.58
CA ALA A 189 -5.34 -22.96 -10.22
C ALA A 189 -5.37 -24.49 -10.01
N GLY A 190 -4.70 -24.97 -8.98
CA GLY A 190 -4.64 -26.40 -8.65
C GLY A 190 -5.92 -26.94 -8.00
N ASN A 191 -6.73 -26.06 -7.41
CA ASN A 191 -7.99 -26.40 -6.76
C ASN A 191 -8.96 -25.22 -6.72
N ILE A 192 -10.20 -25.49 -6.33
CA ILE A 192 -11.25 -24.46 -6.29
C ILE A 192 -10.96 -23.34 -5.25
N ALA A 193 -10.34 -23.68 -4.13
CA ALA A 193 -10.02 -22.70 -3.10
C ALA A 193 -8.96 -21.70 -3.60
N GLU A 194 -7.99 -22.16 -4.37
CA GLU A 194 -7.01 -21.28 -5.02
C GLU A 194 -7.67 -20.40 -6.07
N LEU A 195 -8.57 -20.97 -6.90
CA LEU A 195 -9.32 -20.20 -7.89
C LEU A 195 -10.16 -19.09 -7.25
N LEU A 196 -10.88 -19.39 -6.17
CA LEU A 196 -11.66 -18.40 -5.45
C LEU A 196 -10.77 -17.34 -4.79
N ARG A 197 -9.60 -17.71 -4.28
CA ARG A 197 -8.63 -16.74 -3.75
C ARG A 197 -8.15 -15.77 -4.83
N LEU A 198 -7.87 -16.27 -6.04
CA LEU A 198 -7.53 -15.40 -7.18
C LEU A 198 -8.66 -14.40 -7.49
N GLN A 199 -9.92 -14.90 -7.56
CA GLN A 199 -11.08 -14.07 -7.82
C GLN A 199 -11.24 -12.96 -6.78
N PHE A 200 -11.18 -13.30 -5.49
CA PHE A 200 -11.32 -12.31 -4.41
C PHE A 200 -10.11 -11.36 -4.29
N THR A 201 -8.93 -11.81 -4.70
CA THR A 201 -7.74 -10.93 -4.76
C THR A 201 -7.86 -9.92 -5.90
N ALA A 202 -8.35 -10.34 -7.06
CA ALA A 202 -8.56 -9.45 -8.21
C ALA A 202 -9.73 -8.47 -7.99
N GLU A 203 -10.81 -8.93 -7.36
CA GLU A 203 -12.06 -8.18 -7.18
C GLU A 203 -12.50 -8.14 -5.70
N PRO A 204 -11.80 -7.40 -4.81
CA PRO A 204 -12.10 -7.42 -3.37
C PRO A 204 -13.50 -6.91 -3.03
N ALA A 205 -14.11 -6.07 -3.86
CA ALA A 205 -15.48 -5.59 -3.66
C ALA A 205 -16.55 -6.70 -3.76
N ARG A 206 -16.24 -7.82 -4.43
CA ARG A 206 -17.12 -9.00 -4.52
C ARG A 206 -17.01 -9.95 -3.32
N ALA A 207 -16.03 -9.74 -2.44
CA ALA A 207 -15.85 -10.52 -1.21
C ALA A 207 -16.78 -10.07 -0.06
N ALA A 208 -17.60 -9.02 -0.24
CA ALA A 208 -18.58 -8.60 0.74
C ALA A 208 -19.64 -9.70 0.94
N PRO A 209 -20.03 -10.01 2.20
CA PRO A 209 -20.93 -11.11 2.49
C PRO A 209 -22.26 -10.90 1.77
N VAL A 210 -22.68 -11.92 1.02
CA VAL A 210 -24.05 -12.02 0.52
C VAL A 210 -24.96 -11.96 1.74
N ASP A 211 -25.73 -10.88 1.83
CA ASP A 211 -26.79 -10.74 2.83
C ASP A 211 -27.62 -12.03 2.79
N ARG A 212 -27.76 -12.65 3.93
CA ARG A 212 -28.46 -13.93 4.10
C ARG A 212 -29.82 -13.82 3.40
N VAL A 213 -29.96 -14.52 2.29
CA VAL A 213 -31.26 -14.80 1.70
C VAL A 213 -32.09 -15.41 2.82
N ARG A 214 -33.07 -14.67 3.35
CA ARG A 214 -34.07 -15.19 4.27
C ARG A 214 -34.76 -16.33 3.55
N PHE A 215 -34.49 -17.55 3.97
CA PHE A 215 -35.40 -18.66 3.69
C PHE A 215 -36.67 -18.34 4.49
N GLY A 216 -37.67 -17.80 3.79
CA GLY A 216 -39.05 -17.71 4.27
C GLY A 216 -39.59 -19.13 4.44
N ALA A 217 -40.25 -19.35 5.54
CA ALA A 217 -40.95 -20.56 5.94
C ALA A 217 -42.06 -20.96 4.95
#